data_fe44d0dea5656d31bca60c2ab200f1f5
#
_entry.id   fe44d0dea5656d31bca60c2ab200f1f5
#
_cell.length_a   1.000
_cell.length_b   1.000
_cell.length_c   1.000
_cell.angle_alpha   90.00
_cell.angle_beta   90.00
_cell.angle_gamma   90.00
#
_symmetry.space_group_name_H-M   'P 1'
#
loop_
_entity.id
_entity.type
_entity.pdbx_description
1 polymer ?
#
loop_
_entity_poly.entity_id
_entity_poly.type
_entity_poly.pdbx_seq_one_letter_code
_entity_poly.pdbx_strand_id
1 'polypeptide(L)'
;MKETTKTGTLCLNGLAIFLTIIFVISIVTMSGNTVSVQAETIKSQRTDMLDKKSAVKKNRWTRLIQKYEKSEKVNQLIFVKYKGKSKADIILYKKVNGKFKKVFACAGYVGKNGINKKREGDKKTPTGTYGFTKAFGIKSNPGSKIKYIKLNSYLYWSADRKYYNQMIDIRKVKASRAGEHLI
;
A
#
# COMPACT_ATOMS: atom_id res chain seq x y z
N MET A 1 -2.38 34.18 -32.70
CA MET A 1 -1.50 33.46 -31.82
C MET A 1 -1.25 34.31 -30.58
N LYS A 2 -1.86 33.99 -29.47
CA LYS A 2 -1.61 34.63 -28.16
C LYS A 2 -1.31 33.54 -27.16
N GLU A 3 -0.08 33.51 -26.72
CA GLU A 3 0.34 32.69 -25.61
C GLU A 3 -0.19 33.29 -24.31
N THR A 4 -0.85 32.48 -23.50
CA THR A 4 -1.23 32.82 -22.12
C THR A 4 -0.37 32.02 -21.16
N THR A 5 0.63 32.65 -20.62
CA THR A 5 1.41 32.21 -19.46
C THR A 5 0.53 32.17 -18.22
N LYS A 6 0.31 30.98 -17.64
CA LYS A 6 -0.27 30.81 -16.30
C LYS A 6 0.83 30.85 -15.26
N THR A 7 0.90 31.94 -14.54
CA THR A 7 1.69 32.13 -13.33
C THR A 7 1.11 31.27 -12.20
N GLY A 8 1.94 30.39 -11.65
CA GLY A 8 1.59 29.57 -10.50
C GLY A 8 1.53 30.39 -9.21
N THR A 9 0.43 30.27 -8.50
CA THR A 9 0.23 30.85 -7.17
C THR A 9 1.07 30.09 -6.15
N LEU A 10 2.11 30.73 -5.63
CA LEU A 10 2.91 30.23 -4.51
C LEU A 10 2.09 30.36 -3.22
N CYS A 11 1.86 29.25 -2.54
CA CYS A 11 1.14 29.20 -1.27
C CYS A 11 2.02 29.80 -0.15
N LEU A 12 1.72 31.03 0.25
CA LEU A 12 2.37 31.76 1.36
C LEU A 12 1.76 31.36 2.72
N ASN A 13 1.98 30.14 3.16
CA ASN A 13 1.51 29.70 4.50
C ASN A 13 2.66 29.36 5.46
N GLY A 14 3.90 29.72 5.15
CA GLY A 14 5.07 29.48 6.02
C GLY A 14 5.50 30.65 6.88
N LEU A 15 5.00 31.87 6.64
CA LEU A 15 5.55 33.08 7.29
C LEU A 15 4.76 33.57 8.52
N ALA A 16 3.54 33.07 8.75
CA ALA A 16 2.70 33.50 9.88
C ALA A 16 3.08 32.85 11.22
N ILE A 17 3.85 31.76 11.24
CA ILE A 17 4.21 31.02 12.47
C ILE A 17 5.51 31.57 13.09
N PHE A 18 6.34 32.27 12.34
CA PHE A 18 7.61 32.83 12.86
C PHE A 18 7.45 34.16 13.58
N LEU A 19 6.39 34.92 13.33
CA LEU A 19 6.19 36.25 13.94
C LEU A 19 5.57 36.22 15.33
N THR A 20 4.91 35.12 15.73
CA THR A 20 4.31 35.00 17.08
C THR A 20 5.31 34.56 18.15
N ILE A 21 6.49 34.03 17.78
CA ILE A 21 7.52 33.59 18.73
C ILE A 21 8.41 34.77 19.19
N ILE A 22 8.52 35.84 18.41
CA ILE A 22 9.40 36.98 18.77
C ILE A 22 8.72 37.96 19.73
N PHE A 23 7.40 38.01 19.82
CA PHE A 23 6.69 38.96 20.70
C PHE A 23 6.59 38.52 22.16
N VAL A 24 6.94 37.26 22.50
CA VAL A 24 6.89 36.78 23.90
C VAL A 24 8.22 36.95 24.65
N ILE A 25 9.29 37.37 23.98
CA ILE A 25 10.65 37.51 24.59
C ILE A 25 10.90 38.90 25.19
N SER A 26 10.03 39.91 24.94
CA SER A 26 10.29 41.29 25.32
C SER A 26 9.68 41.78 26.65
N ILE A 27 9.03 40.93 27.41
CA ILE A 27 8.44 41.31 28.70
C ILE A 27 8.80 40.31 29.81
N VAL A 28 10.07 40.12 30.13
CA VAL A 28 10.48 39.56 31.43
C VAL A 28 11.90 40.07 31.79
N THR A 29 11.96 41.30 32.21
CA THR A 29 13.04 41.75 33.10
C THR A 29 12.37 42.21 34.40
N MET A 30 12.06 41.25 35.26
CA MET A 30 11.89 41.43 36.71
C MET A 30 11.59 40.10 37.37
N SER A 31 12.44 39.63 38.20
CA SER A 31 12.30 38.56 39.18
C SER A 31 12.92 37.19 38.79
N GLY A 32 14.01 36.85 39.40
CA GLY A 32 14.87 35.69 39.13
C GLY A 32 14.32 34.29 39.49
N ASN A 33 13.05 34.12 39.84
CA ASN A 33 12.49 32.80 40.20
C ASN A 33 11.48 32.21 39.20
N THR A 34 11.12 32.95 38.17
CA THR A 34 10.11 32.46 37.20
C THR A 34 10.71 31.78 35.96
N VAL A 35 11.99 31.99 35.69
CA VAL A 35 12.63 31.45 34.47
C VAL A 35 12.93 29.97 34.58
N SER A 36 13.23 29.44 35.76
CA SER A 36 13.48 28.00 35.96
C SER A 36 12.22 27.14 35.80
N VAL A 37 11.10 27.60 36.30
CA VAL A 37 9.81 26.84 36.21
C VAL A 37 9.29 26.77 34.77
N GLN A 38 9.48 27.85 34.01
CA GLN A 38 9.03 27.83 32.59
C GLN A 38 9.96 26.96 31.72
N ALA A 39 11.26 26.87 31.99
CA ALA A 39 12.17 26.01 31.26
C ALA A 39 11.89 24.53 31.50
N GLU A 40 11.52 24.14 32.72
CA GLU A 40 11.13 22.76 33.04
C GLU A 40 9.79 22.40 32.44
N THR A 41 8.80 23.29 32.45
CA THR A 41 7.50 23.08 31.81
C THR A 41 7.64 22.91 30.29
N ILE A 42 8.47 23.69 29.62
CA ILE A 42 8.74 23.56 28.18
C ILE A 42 9.50 22.27 27.87
N LYS A 43 10.44 21.85 28.72
CA LYS A 43 11.10 20.55 28.58
C LYS A 43 10.13 19.38 28.75
N SER A 44 9.28 19.42 29.76
CA SER A 44 8.25 18.40 29.99
C SER A 44 7.26 18.30 28.82
N GLN A 45 6.74 19.41 28.33
CA GLN A 45 5.83 19.42 27.16
C GLN A 45 6.53 18.94 25.87
N ARG A 46 7.81 19.23 25.72
CA ARG A 46 8.60 18.76 24.56
C ARG A 46 8.87 17.26 24.61
N THR A 47 9.11 16.74 25.82
CA THR A 47 9.27 15.28 26.05
C THR A 47 7.94 14.56 25.80
N ASP A 48 6.83 15.07 26.32
CA ASP A 48 5.50 14.51 26.09
C ASP A 48 5.05 14.54 24.62
N MET A 49 5.46 15.57 23.86
CA MET A 49 5.21 15.65 22.43
C MET A 49 6.11 14.70 21.62
N LEU A 50 7.33 14.46 22.06
CA LEU A 50 8.24 13.49 21.47
C LEU A 50 7.76 12.06 21.75
N ASP A 51 7.30 11.77 22.96
CA ASP A 51 6.74 10.47 23.34
C ASP A 51 5.39 10.19 22.68
N LYS A 52 4.51 11.19 22.54
CA LYS A 52 3.29 11.10 21.73
C LYS A 52 3.58 10.88 20.25
N LYS A 53 4.69 11.41 19.71
CA LYS A 53 5.10 11.17 18.32
C LYS A 53 5.69 9.77 18.12
N SER A 54 6.27 9.15 19.15
CA SER A 54 6.75 7.76 19.13
C SER A 54 5.63 6.74 19.32
N ALA A 55 4.55 7.11 19.97
CA ALA A 55 3.33 6.33 20.14
C ALA A 55 2.32 6.46 18.97
N VAL A 56 2.77 6.81 17.77
CA VAL A 56 1.95 6.62 16.57
C VAL A 56 1.61 5.13 16.48
N LYS A 57 0.39 4.79 16.88
CA LYS A 57 -0.18 3.45 16.90
C LYS A 57 0.09 2.84 15.54
N LYS A 58 1.13 1.99 15.44
CA LYS A 58 1.57 1.37 14.19
C LYS A 58 0.36 0.79 13.50
N ASN A 59 -0.03 1.34 12.37
CA ASN A 59 -1.19 0.86 11.64
C ASN A 59 -0.96 -0.60 11.19
N ARG A 60 -2.02 -1.30 10.84
CA ARG A 60 -1.97 -2.71 10.40
C ARG A 60 -0.93 -2.95 9.30
N TRP A 61 -0.79 -2.02 8.37
CA TRP A 61 0.12 -2.14 7.22
C TRP A 61 1.59 -2.03 7.65
N THR A 62 1.90 -1.10 8.54
CA THR A 62 3.25 -0.95 9.11
C THR A 62 3.67 -2.22 9.85
N ARG A 63 2.76 -2.83 10.62
CA ARG A 63 3.03 -4.10 11.31
C ARG A 63 3.30 -5.24 10.33
N LEU A 64 2.55 -5.34 9.24
CA LEU A 64 2.76 -6.34 8.20
C LEU A 64 4.10 -6.13 7.49
N ILE A 65 4.46 -4.90 7.13
CA ILE A 65 5.75 -4.58 6.54
C ILE A 65 6.88 -5.04 7.45
N GLN A 66 6.87 -4.68 8.73
CA GLN A 66 7.89 -5.06 9.70
C GLN A 66 7.98 -6.58 9.91
N LYS A 67 6.85 -7.29 9.92
CA LYS A 67 6.82 -8.75 9.99
C LYS A 67 7.61 -9.38 8.83
N TYR A 68 7.42 -8.88 7.60
CA TYR A 68 8.07 -9.43 6.42
C TYR A 68 9.48 -8.87 6.17
N GLU A 69 9.89 -7.78 6.83
CA GLU A 69 11.28 -7.30 6.75
C GLU A 69 12.28 -8.36 7.24
N LYS A 70 11.91 -9.13 8.25
CA LYS A 70 12.73 -10.21 8.79
C LYS A 70 12.79 -11.49 7.92
N SER A 71 11.91 -11.60 6.91
CA SER A 71 11.85 -12.78 6.05
C SER A 71 12.80 -12.64 4.87
N GLU A 72 13.74 -13.55 4.69
CA GLU A 72 14.65 -13.60 3.54
C GLU A 72 13.92 -13.98 2.23
N LYS A 73 12.82 -14.73 2.34
CA LYS A 73 12.06 -15.24 1.20
C LYS A 73 11.15 -14.19 0.56
N VAL A 74 10.79 -13.12 1.29
CA VAL A 74 9.84 -12.11 0.81
C VAL A 74 10.59 -10.84 0.40
N ASN A 75 10.64 -10.57 -0.90
CA ASN A 75 11.32 -9.42 -1.47
C ASN A 75 10.37 -8.34 -2.01
N GLN A 76 9.10 -8.67 -2.18
CA GLN A 76 8.07 -7.76 -2.66
C GLN A 76 6.76 -7.97 -1.88
N LEU A 77 6.05 -6.86 -1.63
CA LEU A 77 4.72 -6.86 -1.01
C LEU A 77 3.79 -6.01 -1.85
N ILE A 78 2.64 -6.56 -2.20
CA ILE A 78 1.56 -5.80 -2.84
C ILE A 78 0.43 -5.66 -1.83
N PHE A 79 0.07 -4.43 -1.52
CA PHE A 79 -1.09 -4.12 -0.71
C PHE A 79 -2.25 -3.65 -1.59
N VAL A 80 -3.40 -4.26 -1.40
CA VAL A 80 -4.67 -3.80 -1.96
C VAL A 80 -5.47 -3.20 -0.81
N LYS A 81 -5.44 -1.87 -0.72
CA LYS A 81 -6.11 -1.12 0.34
C LYS A 81 -7.50 -0.73 -0.11
N TYR A 82 -8.52 -1.37 0.46
CA TYR A 82 -9.92 -1.10 0.15
C TYR A 82 -10.34 0.31 0.59
N LYS A 83 -11.07 1.01 -0.28
CA LYS A 83 -11.57 2.39 -0.09
C LYS A 83 -13.10 2.51 -0.07
N GLY A 84 -13.79 1.41 -0.17
CA GLY A 84 -15.25 1.40 -0.26
C GLY A 84 -15.78 1.07 -1.68
N LYS A 85 -16.98 0.54 -1.74
CA LYS A 85 -17.63 0.07 -2.98
C LYS A 85 -16.75 -0.93 -3.73
N SER A 86 -16.26 -0.60 -4.93
CA SER A 86 -15.30 -1.41 -5.68
C SER A 86 -13.91 -0.79 -5.76
N LYS A 87 -13.66 0.35 -5.08
CA LYS A 87 -12.41 1.10 -5.21
C LYS A 87 -11.34 0.60 -4.24
N ALA A 88 -10.09 0.61 -4.69
CA ALA A 88 -8.91 0.29 -3.88
C ALA A 88 -7.70 1.12 -4.32
N ASP A 89 -6.70 1.24 -3.43
CA ASP A 89 -5.35 1.63 -3.81
C ASP A 89 -4.50 0.36 -3.88
N ILE A 90 -3.73 0.20 -4.95
CA ILE A 90 -2.75 -0.87 -5.13
C ILE A 90 -1.37 -0.27 -4.90
N ILE A 91 -0.62 -0.82 -3.93
CA ILE A 91 0.66 -0.27 -3.51
C ILE A 91 1.70 -1.39 -3.52
N LEU A 92 2.78 -1.21 -4.29
CA LEU A 92 3.90 -2.13 -4.35
C LEU A 92 5.07 -1.62 -3.50
N TYR A 93 5.58 -2.50 -2.67
CA TYR A 93 6.82 -2.34 -1.94
C TYR A 93 7.85 -3.35 -2.41
N LYS A 94 9.11 -2.93 -2.50
CA LYS A 94 10.27 -3.78 -2.79
C LYS A 94 11.27 -3.68 -1.64
N LYS A 95 11.88 -4.80 -1.27
CA LYS A 95 12.93 -4.83 -0.25
C LYS A 95 14.24 -4.31 -0.85
N VAL A 96 14.83 -3.32 -0.19
CA VAL A 96 16.12 -2.72 -0.53
C VAL A 96 16.90 -2.59 0.77
N ASN A 97 18.07 -3.21 0.85
CA ASN A 97 18.91 -3.23 2.06
C ASN A 97 18.13 -3.64 3.33
N GLY A 98 17.38 -4.75 3.23
CA GLY A 98 16.60 -5.30 4.35
C GLY A 98 15.32 -4.55 4.69
N LYS A 99 15.04 -3.40 4.08
CA LYS A 99 13.86 -2.57 4.35
C LYS A 99 12.93 -2.48 3.14
N PHE A 100 11.61 -2.50 3.39
CA PHE A 100 10.63 -2.32 2.33
C PHE A 100 10.45 -0.83 1.99
N LYS A 101 10.71 -0.48 0.74
CA LYS A 101 10.45 0.85 0.18
C LYS A 101 9.27 0.79 -0.79
N LYS A 102 8.38 1.77 -0.70
CA LYS A 102 7.29 1.91 -1.68
C LYS A 102 7.89 2.31 -3.03
N VAL A 103 7.57 1.54 -4.08
CA VAL A 103 8.07 1.78 -5.44
C VAL A 103 6.98 2.19 -6.41
N PHE A 104 5.73 1.84 -6.10
CA PHE A 104 4.62 2.12 -6.99
C PHE A 104 3.30 2.23 -6.20
N ALA A 105 2.40 3.08 -6.66
CA ALA A 105 1.01 3.12 -6.19
C ALA A 105 0.09 3.60 -7.31
N CYS A 106 -1.06 2.96 -7.44
CA CYS A 106 -2.11 3.39 -8.35
C CYS A 106 -3.50 3.12 -7.76
N ALA A 107 -4.49 3.79 -8.35
CA ALA A 107 -5.88 3.42 -8.14
C ALA A 107 -6.16 2.05 -8.77
N GLY A 108 -7.04 1.28 -8.16
CA GLY A 108 -7.46 -0.03 -8.64
C GLY A 108 -8.85 -0.37 -8.18
N TYR A 109 -9.27 -1.59 -8.53
CA TYR A 109 -10.61 -2.07 -8.22
C TYR A 109 -10.55 -3.43 -7.53
N VAL A 110 -11.53 -3.67 -6.68
CA VAL A 110 -11.89 -4.97 -6.10
C VAL A 110 -13.24 -5.42 -6.68
N GLY A 111 -13.76 -6.53 -6.23
CA GLY A 111 -15.05 -7.03 -6.68
C GLY A 111 -16.15 -5.96 -6.62
N LYS A 112 -17.13 -6.03 -7.55
CA LYS A 112 -18.24 -5.08 -7.65
C LYS A 112 -18.94 -4.85 -6.31
N ASN A 113 -19.07 -5.90 -5.50
CA ASN A 113 -19.70 -5.87 -4.18
C ASN A 113 -18.65 -5.73 -3.03
N GLY A 114 -17.46 -5.22 -3.32
CA GLY A 114 -16.40 -4.96 -2.34
C GLY A 114 -15.56 -6.18 -2.01
N ILE A 115 -15.28 -6.38 -0.73
CA ILE A 115 -14.36 -7.37 -0.16
C ILE A 115 -15.09 -8.38 0.74
N ASN A 116 -14.34 -9.28 1.39
CA ASN A 116 -14.86 -10.35 2.26
C ASN A 116 -15.72 -11.37 1.51
N LYS A 117 -15.13 -11.93 0.42
CA LYS A 117 -15.75 -13.00 -0.36
C LYS A 117 -16.15 -14.19 0.51
N LYS A 118 -17.37 -14.67 0.34
CA LYS A 118 -17.93 -15.82 1.08
C LYS A 118 -18.24 -17.01 0.18
N ARG A 119 -18.68 -16.76 -1.06
CA ARG A 119 -19.09 -17.80 -2.00
C ARG A 119 -18.81 -17.40 -3.44
N GLU A 120 -18.83 -18.35 -4.35
CA GLU A 120 -18.78 -18.07 -5.78
C GLU A 120 -19.99 -17.21 -6.21
N GLY A 121 -19.81 -16.35 -7.19
CA GLY A 121 -20.85 -15.46 -7.71
C GLY A 121 -21.21 -14.25 -6.83
N ASP A 122 -20.66 -14.10 -5.60
CA ASP A 122 -20.95 -12.97 -4.71
C ASP A 122 -20.35 -11.62 -5.16
N LYS A 123 -19.57 -11.64 -6.25
CA LYS A 123 -18.90 -10.48 -6.85
C LYS A 123 -18.00 -9.71 -5.88
N LYS A 124 -17.47 -10.39 -4.87
CA LYS A 124 -16.54 -9.84 -3.88
C LYS A 124 -15.12 -10.35 -4.10
N THR A 125 -14.14 -9.59 -3.66
CA THR A 125 -12.73 -10.02 -3.59
C THR A 125 -12.44 -10.64 -2.22
N PRO A 126 -11.75 -11.79 -2.15
CA PRO A 126 -11.33 -12.36 -0.89
C PRO A 126 -10.33 -11.44 -0.17
N THR A 127 -10.35 -11.49 1.16
CA THR A 127 -9.40 -10.79 2.01
C THR A 127 -8.43 -11.77 2.64
N GLY A 128 -7.19 -11.36 2.84
CA GLY A 128 -6.15 -12.21 3.43
C GLY A 128 -4.77 -11.84 2.91
N THR A 129 -3.82 -12.74 3.16
CA THR A 129 -2.45 -12.68 2.63
C THR A 129 -2.23 -13.87 1.73
N TYR A 130 -1.81 -13.61 0.51
CA TYR A 130 -1.63 -14.61 -0.54
C TYR A 130 -0.22 -14.50 -1.13
N GLY A 131 0.32 -15.62 -1.60
CA GLY A 131 1.57 -15.66 -2.33
C GLY A 131 1.34 -15.83 -3.83
N PHE A 132 2.26 -15.33 -4.63
CA PHE A 132 2.28 -15.57 -6.07
C PHE A 132 3.17 -16.79 -6.35
N THR A 133 2.60 -17.83 -6.94
CA THR A 133 3.34 -19.05 -7.28
C THR A 133 3.59 -19.18 -8.78
N LYS A 134 2.75 -18.53 -9.59
CA LYS A 134 2.80 -18.58 -11.06
C LYS A 134 2.43 -17.22 -11.63
N ALA A 135 3.01 -16.90 -12.77
CA ALA A 135 2.60 -15.80 -13.64
C ALA A 135 2.21 -16.37 -15.01
N PHE A 136 1.38 -15.68 -15.74
CA PHE A 136 1.01 -16.07 -17.09
C PHE A 136 0.69 -14.83 -17.95
N GLY A 137 0.73 -15.00 -19.25
CA GLY A 137 0.39 -13.94 -20.19
C GLY A 137 0.51 -14.39 -21.63
N ILE A 138 0.01 -13.58 -22.56
CA ILE A 138 0.00 -13.85 -24.01
C ILE A 138 1.40 -13.70 -24.60
N LYS A 139 2.15 -12.68 -24.18
CA LYS A 139 3.50 -12.41 -24.65
C LYS A 139 4.53 -13.36 -23.99
N SER A 140 5.76 -13.35 -24.49
CA SER A 140 6.88 -14.04 -23.87
C SER A 140 7.13 -13.57 -22.44
N ASN A 141 7.83 -14.39 -21.64
CA ASN A 141 8.17 -14.08 -20.26
C ASN A 141 8.91 -12.72 -20.17
N PRO A 142 8.36 -11.73 -19.46
CA PRO A 142 8.98 -10.40 -19.30
C PRO A 142 10.11 -10.38 -18.26
N GLY A 143 10.74 -11.51 -17.96
CA GLY A 143 11.75 -11.64 -16.91
C GLY A 143 11.18 -12.01 -15.53
N SER A 144 10.01 -12.63 -15.49
CA SER A 144 9.42 -13.12 -14.24
C SER A 144 10.33 -14.16 -13.59
N LYS A 145 10.63 -13.98 -12.30
CA LYS A 145 11.40 -14.93 -11.49
C LYS A 145 10.58 -16.09 -10.92
N ILE A 146 9.25 -15.99 -10.98
CA ILE A 146 8.35 -17.10 -10.67
C ILE A 146 7.97 -17.83 -11.95
N LYS A 147 7.47 -19.08 -11.83
CA LYS A 147 7.07 -19.88 -12.98
C LYS A 147 6.13 -19.10 -13.89
N TYR A 148 6.55 -18.87 -15.12
CA TYR A 148 5.76 -18.17 -16.13
C TYR A 148 5.15 -19.15 -17.12
N ILE A 149 3.89 -18.97 -17.46
CA ILE A 149 3.16 -19.77 -18.43
C ILE A 149 2.73 -18.85 -19.57
N LYS A 150 3.28 -19.09 -20.79
CA LYS A 150 2.76 -18.43 -21.97
C LYS A 150 1.41 -19.04 -22.33
N LEU A 151 0.38 -18.21 -22.41
CA LEU A 151 -0.96 -18.64 -22.76
C LEU A 151 -1.03 -19.12 -24.20
N ASN A 152 -1.89 -20.10 -24.46
CA ASN A 152 -2.22 -20.63 -25.77
C ASN A 152 -3.69 -21.10 -25.77
N SER A 153 -4.21 -21.40 -26.96
CA SER A 153 -5.63 -21.77 -27.16
C SER A 153 -6.10 -23.06 -26.48
N TYR A 154 -5.21 -23.81 -25.83
CA TYR A 154 -5.56 -25.04 -25.13
C TYR A 154 -5.63 -24.87 -23.61
N LEU A 155 -5.35 -23.65 -23.11
CA LEU A 155 -5.36 -23.37 -21.68
C LEU A 155 -6.71 -22.79 -21.24
N TYR A 156 -7.26 -23.40 -20.21
CA TYR A 156 -8.54 -23.04 -19.61
C TYR A 156 -8.44 -22.92 -18.11
N TRP A 157 -9.25 -22.05 -17.55
CA TRP A 157 -9.53 -22.04 -16.12
C TRP A 157 -10.66 -23.02 -15.85
N SER A 158 -10.37 -24.16 -15.24
CA SER A 158 -11.28 -25.30 -15.20
C SER A 158 -12.49 -25.08 -14.30
N ALA A 159 -13.66 -25.40 -14.83
CA ALA A 159 -14.92 -25.57 -14.08
C ALA A 159 -15.23 -27.04 -13.77
N ASP A 160 -14.38 -27.99 -14.18
CA ASP A 160 -14.50 -29.41 -13.88
C ASP A 160 -14.31 -29.66 -12.37
N ARG A 161 -15.13 -30.53 -11.77
CA ARG A 161 -15.05 -30.81 -10.32
C ARG A 161 -13.66 -31.27 -9.89
N LYS A 162 -12.99 -32.08 -10.68
CA LYS A 162 -11.66 -32.64 -10.38
C LYS A 162 -10.56 -31.60 -10.47
N TYR A 163 -10.70 -30.64 -11.38
CA TYR A 163 -9.70 -29.60 -11.66
C TYR A 163 -10.21 -28.20 -11.33
N TYR A 164 -11.25 -28.11 -10.49
CA TYR A 164 -11.91 -26.86 -10.17
C TYR A 164 -10.92 -25.77 -9.74
N ASN A 165 -11.09 -24.58 -10.34
CA ASN A 165 -10.25 -23.42 -10.08
C ASN A 165 -8.75 -23.64 -10.37
N GLN A 166 -8.43 -24.49 -11.34
CA GLN A 166 -7.06 -24.74 -11.81
C GLN A 166 -6.93 -24.37 -13.29
N MET A 167 -5.75 -23.87 -13.65
CA MET A 167 -5.35 -23.73 -15.06
C MET A 167 -5.00 -25.11 -15.60
N ILE A 168 -5.72 -25.57 -16.60
CA ILE A 168 -5.49 -26.85 -17.28
C ILE A 168 -5.17 -26.66 -18.75
N ASP A 169 -4.42 -27.61 -19.30
CA ASP A 169 -4.24 -27.79 -20.74
C ASP A 169 -5.13 -28.96 -21.18
N ILE A 170 -6.17 -28.69 -21.97
CA ILE A 170 -7.17 -29.70 -22.39
C ILE A 170 -6.57 -30.83 -23.22
N ARG A 171 -5.37 -30.69 -23.74
CA ARG A 171 -4.65 -31.77 -24.43
C ARG A 171 -4.00 -32.76 -23.45
N LYS A 172 -3.74 -32.31 -22.20
CA LYS A 172 -3.04 -33.08 -21.16
C LYS A 172 -3.95 -33.75 -20.16
N VAL A 173 -5.14 -33.21 -19.99
CA VAL A 173 -6.10 -33.70 -19.01
C VAL A 173 -7.48 -33.87 -19.66
N LYS A 174 -8.16 -35.00 -19.37
CA LYS A 174 -9.57 -35.20 -19.74
C LYS A 174 -10.42 -34.53 -18.67
N ALA A 175 -11.03 -33.41 -19.00
CA ALA A 175 -11.95 -32.70 -18.17
C ALA A 175 -13.38 -32.82 -18.74
N SER A 176 -14.37 -33.04 -17.86
CA SER A 176 -15.79 -33.10 -18.25
C SER A 176 -16.31 -31.71 -18.63
N ARG A 177 -15.69 -30.65 -18.10
CA ARG A 177 -16.03 -29.24 -18.34
C ARG A 177 -14.80 -28.39 -18.38
N ALA A 178 -14.48 -27.82 -19.52
CA ALA A 178 -13.28 -27.03 -19.70
C ALA A 178 -13.27 -25.74 -18.85
N GLY A 179 -14.39 -25.03 -18.81
CA GLY A 179 -14.49 -23.77 -18.09
C GLY A 179 -14.20 -22.54 -18.96
N GLU A 180 -13.50 -21.55 -18.39
CA GLU A 180 -13.20 -20.29 -19.08
C GLU A 180 -11.91 -20.40 -19.90
N HIS A 181 -11.97 -20.03 -21.18
CA HIS A 181 -10.81 -19.93 -22.07
C HIS A 181 -9.96 -18.72 -21.67
N LEU A 182 -8.64 -18.86 -21.69
CA LEU A 182 -7.74 -17.84 -21.17
C LEU A 182 -7.24 -16.83 -22.22
N ILE A 183 -7.49 -17.07 -23.51
CA ILE A 183 -7.22 -16.15 -24.62
C ILE A 183 -8.30 -16.25 -25.68
#